data_d62d51a7c5459e427e7448a3222414d6
#
_entry.id   d62d51a7c5459e427e7448a3222414d6
#
_cell.length_a   1.000
_cell.length_b   1.000
_cell.length_c   1.000
_cell.angle_alpha   90.00
_cell.angle_beta   90.00
_cell.angle_gamma   90.00
#
_symmetry.space_group_name_H-M   'P 1'
#
loop_
_entity.id
_entity.type
_entity.pdbx_description
1 polymer ?
#
loop_
_entity_poly.entity_id
_entity_poly.type
_entity_poly.pdbx_seq_one_letter_code
_entity_poly.pdbx_strand_id
1 'polypeptide(L)'
;MSGTVTAVTRGERRKVLSITVAAAKAQEYVEFGKEDVSKLSGAEVKAALMEAGLFAFFVERPYAVTANPDATPKAIFVSAFDSNPLAANFEFVLQGQEKDLQDTSYGRPRGTDKTLY
;
A
#
# COMPACT_ATOMS: atom_id res chain seq x y z
N MET A 1 -14.20 6.87 2.32
CA MET A 1 -15.47 7.48 2.82
C MET A 1 -15.69 8.75 2.02
N SER A 2 -16.79 8.86 1.29
CA SER A 2 -17.18 10.09 0.62
C SER A 2 -17.99 10.99 1.56
N GLY A 3 -17.73 12.29 1.52
CA GLY A 3 -18.36 13.26 2.41
C GLY A 3 -17.63 14.59 2.43
N THR A 4 -18.10 15.50 3.25
CA THR A 4 -17.53 16.84 3.38
C THR A 4 -16.90 17.02 4.76
N VAL A 5 -15.67 17.52 4.80
CA VAL A 5 -15.00 17.85 6.07
C VAL A 5 -15.70 19.04 6.69
N THR A 6 -16.29 18.87 7.88
CA THR A 6 -17.04 19.90 8.59
C THR A 6 -16.22 20.59 9.66
N ALA A 7 -15.28 19.90 10.29
CA ALA A 7 -14.43 20.49 11.31
C ALA A 7 -13.06 19.79 11.36
N VAL A 8 -12.04 20.59 11.67
CA VAL A 8 -10.70 20.11 12.00
C VAL A 8 -10.35 20.67 13.38
N THR A 9 -10.37 19.82 14.40
CA THR A 9 -10.05 20.22 15.78
C THR A 9 -8.54 20.12 15.98
N ARG A 10 -7.95 21.22 16.44
CA ARG A 10 -6.51 21.29 16.71
C ARG A 10 -6.26 21.51 18.20
N GLY A 11 -5.29 20.82 18.74
CA GLY A 11 -4.78 21.00 20.09
C GLY A 11 -3.54 21.87 20.14
N GLU A 12 -2.84 21.79 21.27
CA GLU A 12 -1.59 22.52 21.47
C GLU A 12 -0.57 22.22 20.36
N ARG A 13 0.25 23.20 20.04
CA ARG A 13 1.30 23.13 19.01
C ARG A 13 0.77 22.68 17.63
N ARG A 14 -0.47 23.06 17.28
CA ARG A 14 -1.14 22.74 16.01
C ARG A 14 -1.36 21.24 15.77
N LYS A 15 -1.23 20.39 16.78
CA LYS A 15 -1.51 18.95 16.66
C LYS A 15 -2.97 18.76 16.25
N VAL A 16 -3.20 18.01 15.16
CA VAL A 16 -4.56 17.63 14.77
C VAL A 16 -5.07 16.57 15.74
N LEU A 17 -6.17 16.86 16.42
CA LEU A 17 -6.81 15.95 17.37
C LEU A 17 -7.89 15.11 16.70
N SER A 18 -8.73 15.75 15.88
CA SER A 18 -9.80 15.05 15.15
C SER A 18 -10.16 15.79 13.87
N ILE A 19 -10.65 15.03 12.91
CA ILE A 19 -11.25 15.53 11.67
C ILE A 19 -12.66 14.96 11.61
N THR A 20 -13.64 15.83 11.59
CA THR A 20 -15.05 15.46 11.50
C THR A 20 -15.49 15.53 10.05
N VAL A 21 -16.05 14.43 9.55
CA VAL A 21 -16.57 14.34 8.19
C VAL A 21 -18.04 14.02 8.23
N ALA A 22 -18.86 14.86 7.59
CA ALA A 22 -20.25 14.56 7.33
C ALA A 22 -20.28 13.56 6.15
N ALA A 23 -20.57 12.28 6.45
CA ALA A 23 -20.60 11.24 5.47
C ALA A 23 -21.77 11.42 4.49
N ALA A 24 -21.54 11.22 3.19
CA ALA A 24 -22.59 11.20 2.21
C ALA A 24 -23.49 9.96 2.38
N LYS A 25 -24.79 10.09 2.09
CA LYS A 25 -25.74 8.98 2.17
C LYS A 25 -25.38 7.84 1.19
N ALA A 26 -24.98 8.20 -0.04
CA ALA A 26 -24.42 7.29 -1.01
C ALA A 26 -22.88 7.41 -0.95
N GLN A 27 -22.20 6.29 -0.76
CA GLN A 27 -20.73 6.28 -0.77
C GLN A 27 -20.24 6.11 -2.19
N GLU A 28 -19.42 7.04 -2.63
CA GLU A 28 -18.71 6.98 -3.91
C GLU A 28 -17.31 6.43 -3.67
N TYR A 29 -16.83 5.59 -4.56
CA TYR A 29 -15.51 5.00 -4.51
C TYR A 29 -14.72 5.44 -5.74
N VAL A 30 -13.44 5.68 -5.55
CA VAL A 30 -12.53 5.89 -6.67
C VAL A 30 -12.20 4.53 -7.26
N GLU A 31 -12.49 4.35 -8.54
CA GLU A 31 -12.16 3.13 -9.28
C GLU A 31 -10.83 3.36 -10.01
N PHE A 32 -9.81 2.57 -9.65
CA PHE A 32 -8.48 2.65 -10.26
C PHE A 32 -8.37 1.78 -11.53
N GLY A 33 -9.46 1.13 -11.94
CA GLY A 33 -9.42 0.18 -13.04
C GLY A 33 -8.79 -1.17 -12.66
N LYS A 34 -8.83 -2.10 -13.61
CA LYS A 34 -8.14 -3.39 -13.51
C LYS A 34 -7.19 -3.49 -14.68
N GLU A 35 -5.93 -3.28 -14.44
CA GLU A 35 -4.87 -3.43 -15.43
C GLU A 35 -4.07 -4.70 -15.18
N ASP A 36 -3.61 -5.32 -16.26
CA ASP A 36 -2.76 -6.50 -16.18
C ASP A 36 -1.34 -6.05 -15.81
N VAL A 37 -0.95 -6.26 -14.56
CA VAL A 37 0.33 -5.84 -13.99
C VAL A 37 1.52 -6.37 -14.78
N SER A 38 1.35 -7.53 -15.45
CA SER A 38 2.42 -8.13 -16.25
C SER A 38 2.82 -7.31 -17.49
N LYS A 39 1.94 -6.41 -17.93
CA LYS A 39 2.13 -5.54 -19.10
C LYS A 39 2.63 -4.15 -18.74
N LEU A 40 2.52 -3.75 -17.48
CA LEU A 40 2.90 -2.44 -17.00
C LEU A 40 4.42 -2.35 -16.80
N SER A 41 4.95 -1.17 -17.07
CA SER A 41 6.32 -0.84 -16.70
C SER A 41 6.40 -0.54 -15.20
N GLY A 42 7.58 -0.68 -14.60
CA GLY A 42 7.77 -0.35 -13.18
C GLY A 42 7.42 1.09 -12.81
N ALA A 43 7.56 2.04 -13.76
CA ALA A 43 7.19 3.44 -13.55
C ALA A 43 5.66 3.62 -13.49
N GLU A 44 4.92 2.92 -14.33
CA GLU A 44 3.46 2.95 -14.35
C GLU A 44 2.88 2.30 -13.08
N VAL A 45 3.42 1.14 -12.67
CA VAL A 45 3.04 0.51 -11.39
C VAL A 45 3.29 1.44 -10.21
N LYS A 46 4.44 2.11 -10.18
CA LYS A 46 4.76 3.08 -9.14
C LYS A 46 3.78 4.25 -9.13
N ALA A 47 3.45 4.82 -10.29
CA ALA A 47 2.49 5.91 -10.41
C ALA A 47 1.10 5.49 -9.91
N ALA A 48 0.62 4.32 -10.31
CA ALA A 48 -0.65 3.76 -9.85
C ALA A 48 -0.68 3.55 -8.32
N LEU A 49 0.41 3.03 -7.74
CA LEU A 49 0.52 2.86 -6.27
C LEU A 49 0.53 4.20 -5.52
N MET A 50 1.13 5.23 -6.11
CA MET A 50 1.13 6.58 -5.52
C MET A 50 -0.27 7.20 -5.60
N GLU A 51 -0.96 7.08 -6.72
CA GLU A 51 -2.32 7.57 -6.91
C GLU A 51 -3.32 6.88 -5.97
N ALA A 52 -3.19 5.56 -5.83
CA ALA A 52 -4.00 4.77 -4.91
C ALA A 52 -3.64 5.01 -3.41
N GLY A 53 -2.58 5.75 -3.11
CA GLY A 53 -2.10 5.96 -1.74
C GLY A 53 -1.43 4.74 -1.11
N LEU A 54 -1.23 3.66 -1.86
CA LEU A 54 -0.64 2.41 -1.38
C LEU A 54 0.88 2.49 -1.22
N PHE A 55 1.52 3.48 -1.86
CA PHE A 55 2.97 3.65 -1.76
C PHE A 55 3.45 3.91 -0.32
N ALA A 56 2.58 4.43 0.55
CA ALA A 56 2.88 4.68 1.97
C ALA A 56 3.20 3.39 2.76
N PHE A 57 2.82 2.21 2.25
CA PHE A 57 3.14 0.92 2.88
C PHE A 57 4.56 0.43 2.58
N PHE A 58 5.25 1.03 1.63
CA PHE A 58 6.66 0.72 1.38
C PHE A 58 7.53 1.42 2.41
N VAL A 59 8.36 0.63 3.09
CA VAL A 59 9.21 1.09 4.18
C VAL A 59 10.67 0.89 3.83
N GLU A 60 11.46 1.94 3.97
CA GLU A 60 12.90 1.91 3.73
C GLU A 60 13.66 1.50 4.99
N ARG A 61 14.53 0.52 4.86
CA ARG A 61 15.43 0.08 5.93
C ARG A 61 16.75 0.85 5.85
N PRO A 62 17.45 1.09 6.98
CA PRO A 62 17.22 0.53 8.32
C PRO A 62 16.26 1.33 9.22
N TYR A 63 15.86 2.53 8.82
CA TYR A 63 15.16 3.47 9.71
C TYR A 63 13.64 3.26 9.80
N ALA A 64 13.09 2.32 9.02
CA ALA A 64 11.66 2.04 8.98
C ALA A 64 10.79 3.29 8.68
N VAL A 65 11.29 4.17 7.83
CA VAL A 65 10.54 5.33 7.33
C VAL A 65 9.87 5.00 6.00
N THR A 66 8.83 5.74 5.63
CA THR A 66 8.19 5.60 4.31
C THR A 66 9.24 5.78 3.22
N ALA A 67 9.27 4.87 2.25
CA ALA A 67 10.23 4.89 1.17
C ALA A 67 10.14 6.15 0.34
N ASN A 68 11.31 6.67 -0.09
CA ASN A 68 11.35 7.80 -1.00
C ASN A 68 10.95 7.33 -2.41
N PRO A 69 9.94 7.95 -3.03
CA PRO A 69 9.52 7.59 -4.39
C PRO A 69 10.63 7.74 -5.43
N ASP A 70 11.56 8.67 -5.23
CA ASP A 70 12.64 8.94 -6.19
C ASP A 70 13.85 8.01 -6.01
N ALA A 71 13.87 7.24 -4.92
CA ALA A 71 14.95 6.29 -4.68
C ALA A 71 14.81 5.04 -5.55
N THR A 72 15.94 4.49 -5.96
CA THR A 72 16.00 3.19 -6.65
C THR A 72 16.43 2.14 -5.64
N PRO A 73 15.52 1.24 -5.20
CA PRO A 73 15.84 0.22 -4.23
C PRO A 73 16.75 -0.85 -4.84
N LYS A 74 17.67 -1.38 -4.04
CA LYS A 74 18.50 -2.53 -4.43
C LYS A 74 17.67 -3.82 -4.47
N ALA A 75 16.71 -3.94 -3.56
CA ALA A 75 15.81 -5.08 -3.46
C ALA A 75 14.55 -4.68 -2.69
N ILE A 76 13.46 -5.38 -2.96
CA ILE A 76 12.19 -5.25 -2.24
C ILE A 76 11.94 -6.58 -1.53
N PHE A 77 11.72 -6.52 -0.21
CA PHE A 77 11.39 -7.68 0.61
C PHE A 77 9.90 -7.64 0.93
N VAL A 78 9.22 -8.74 0.67
CA VAL A 78 7.81 -8.92 1.00
C VAL A 78 7.73 -10.05 2.04
N SER A 79 7.11 -9.78 3.19
CA SER A 79 6.85 -10.78 4.21
C SER A 79 5.38 -11.15 4.18
N ALA A 80 5.08 -12.42 4.00
CA ALA A 80 3.73 -13.00 4.10
C ALA A 80 3.60 -13.89 5.35
N PHE A 81 4.42 -13.65 6.36
CA PHE A 81 4.43 -14.41 7.60
C PHE A 81 4.54 -13.47 8.81
N ASP A 82 3.73 -13.73 9.83
CA ASP A 82 3.79 -13.05 11.12
C ASP A 82 3.73 -14.10 12.23
N SER A 83 4.74 -14.11 13.09
CA SER A 83 4.85 -15.04 14.21
C SER A 83 4.40 -14.44 15.55
N ASN A 84 3.81 -13.26 15.55
CA ASN A 84 3.30 -12.66 16.77
C ASN A 84 2.13 -13.47 17.35
N PRO A 85 1.97 -13.51 18.67
CA PRO A 85 0.77 -14.11 19.27
C PRO A 85 -0.49 -13.46 18.71
N LEU A 86 -1.47 -14.27 18.35
CA LEU A 86 -2.75 -13.84 17.73
C LEU A 86 -2.61 -13.16 16.36
N ALA A 87 -1.48 -13.31 15.68
CA ALA A 87 -1.33 -12.85 14.31
C ALA A 87 -2.32 -13.57 13.37
N ALA A 88 -2.69 -12.89 12.29
CA ALA A 88 -3.57 -13.47 11.28
C ALA A 88 -2.87 -14.67 10.60
N ASN A 89 -3.63 -15.74 10.35
CA ASN A 89 -3.14 -16.84 9.53
C ASN A 89 -3.21 -16.42 8.05
N PHE A 90 -2.05 -16.14 7.45
CA PHE A 90 -1.97 -15.69 6.06
C PHE A 90 -2.42 -16.74 5.06
N GLU A 91 -2.23 -18.04 5.32
CA GLU A 91 -2.77 -19.10 4.48
C GLU A 91 -4.29 -19.02 4.37
N PHE A 92 -4.96 -18.80 5.50
CA PHE A 92 -6.40 -18.67 5.53
C PHE A 92 -6.88 -17.37 4.85
N VAL A 93 -6.20 -16.25 5.12
CA VAL A 93 -6.57 -14.94 4.56
C VAL A 93 -6.38 -14.88 3.05
N LEU A 94 -5.31 -15.50 2.54
CA LEU A 94 -4.96 -15.49 1.12
C LEU A 94 -5.55 -16.65 0.32
N GLN A 95 -6.34 -17.50 0.94
CA GLN A 95 -6.96 -18.64 0.26
C GLN A 95 -7.80 -18.16 -0.94
N GLY A 96 -7.48 -18.64 -2.13
CA GLY A 96 -8.13 -18.25 -3.38
C GLY A 96 -7.61 -16.95 -4.01
N GLN A 97 -6.58 -16.32 -3.41
CA GLN A 97 -5.94 -15.09 -3.90
C GLN A 97 -4.45 -15.31 -4.26
N GLU A 98 -4.07 -16.54 -4.53
CA GLU A 98 -2.68 -16.90 -4.81
C GLU A 98 -2.14 -16.17 -6.05
N LYS A 99 -3.02 -15.89 -7.03
CA LYS A 99 -2.67 -15.15 -8.23
C LYS A 99 -2.33 -13.70 -7.91
N ASP A 100 -3.11 -13.05 -7.07
CA ASP A 100 -2.89 -11.65 -6.68
C ASP A 100 -1.58 -11.52 -5.88
N LEU A 101 -1.27 -12.51 -5.03
CA LEU A 101 0.01 -12.58 -4.33
C LEU A 101 1.18 -12.77 -5.31
N GLN A 102 1.01 -13.60 -6.34
CA GLN A 102 2.02 -13.78 -7.37
C GLN A 102 2.23 -12.52 -8.20
N ASP A 103 1.15 -11.82 -8.56
CA ASP A 103 1.21 -10.57 -9.33
C ASP A 103 1.94 -9.46 -8.53
N THR A 104 1.85 -9.45 -7.21
CA THR A 104 2.64 -8.57 -6.35
C THR A 104 4.15 -8.77 -6.56
N SER A 105 4.59 -9.96 -6.95
CA SER A 105 5.99 -10.26 -7.24
C SER A 105 6.46 -9.75 -8.61
N TYR A 106 5.54 -9.51 -9.56
CA TYR A 106 5.87 -9.01 -10.90
C TYR A 106 6.22 -7.52 -10.95
N GLY A 107 5.80 -6.72 -9.96
CA GLY A 107 6.18 -5.31 -9.83
C GLY A 107 7.67 -5.08 -9.52
N ARG A 108 8.49 -6.12 -9.58
CA ARG A 108 9.95 -6.04 -9.38
C ARG A 108 10.64 -5.44 -10.61
N PRO A 109 11.64 -4.57 -10.44
CA PRO A 109 12.53 -4.26 -11.54
C PRO A 109 13.19 -5.54 -12.03
N ARG A 110 13.01 -5.86 -13.32
CA ARG A 110 13.68 -6.98 -13.98
C ARG A 110 15.19 -6.80 -13.81
N GLY A 111 15.84 -7.69 -13.08
CA GLY A 111 17.30 -7.69 -12.91
C GLY A 111 17.78 -8.10 -11.51
N THR A 112 16.92 -8.24 -10.53
CA THR A 112 17.30 -8.77 -9.23
C THR A 112 16.74 -10.18 -9.06
N ASP A 113 17.47 -11.13 -9.66
CA ASP A 113 17.33 -12.56 -9.35
C ASP A 113 17.84 -12.76 -7.93
N LYS A 114 16.96 -12.75 -6.94
CA LYS A 114 17.23 -13.33 -5.60
C LYS A 114 15.94 -13.52 -4.81
N THR A 115 15.56 -14.78 -4.75
CA THR A 115 14.98 -15.58 -3.65
C THR A 115 14.17 -14.84 -2.58
N LEU A 116 12.89 -15.17 -2.55
CA LEU A 116 12.00 -15.03 -1.39
C LEU A 116 12.54 -15.90 -0.23
N TYR A 117 12.70 -15.32 0.91
CA TYR A 117 12.76 -16.02 2.19
C TYR A 117 11.63 -15.54 3.07
#